data_2ca6802e0b8249568164ccdab552ba2d
#
_entry.id   2ca6802e0b8249568164ccdab552ba2d
#
_cell.length_a   1.000
_cell.length_b   1.000
_cell.length_c   1.000
_cell.angle_alpha   90.00
_cell.angle_beta   90.00
_cell.angle_gamma   90.00
#
_symmetry.space_group_name_H-M   'P 1'
#
loop_
_entity.id
_entity.type
_entity.pdbx_description
1 polymer ?
#
loop_
_entity_poly.entity_id
_entity_poly.type
_entity_poly.pdbx_seq_one_letter_code
_entity_poly.pdbx_strand_id
1 'polypeptide(L)'
;MAVTRNMNPKKCPMPSQEPDVRNKNFDEVALGYTYDMAVNEAKRCLNCPTKPCRSACPVQIDIPAFIERVANEDMEGAYRVLTASSALPAVCGRVCPQENQCEGKCVRGIKGESVAIGRLERFVADWHREHVADHPQAPAPNGHKVAIIGAGPSGLTAAGDLAKLGYQVTIYEALHLAGGVLVYGIPEFRLPKAIVQKEIDGLKAMGVDIETNMVIGKVLTIDELFEMGYEAVYVATGAGLPRFMGIPGESLKGVYSANEYLTRINLMKAYRTDSKTPIRHSNKVAVVGGGNVAMDAARSAKRLGAKEVYIVYRRGMEELPARREEVEHAEEEGIIFKTLTNPVEVLGNENGEVCGMRCVEMELGEPDASGRRRPIVKEGSEFVLDVDTMIMSIGTSPNPLIRHTTPGLETNRHGCIVTNGEDGLTSREGVYAGGDAVTGAATVILAMGAGKHAAKAIDEYIMEMANAGGAQAKP
;
A
#
# COMPACT_ATOMS: atom_id res chain seq x y z
N MET A 1 -22.62 2.02 31.13
CA MET A 1 -21.83 1.44 32.27
C MET A 1 -20.35 1.51 31.89
N ALA A 2 -19.42 1.65 32.83
CA ALA A 2 -18.01 1.63 32.52
C ALA A 2 -17.61 0.23 31.99
N VAL A 3 -16.83 0.18 30.91
CA VAL A 3 -16.34 -1.08 30.32
C VAL A 3 -15.40 -1.78 31.29
N THR A 4 -15.68 -3.04 31.60
CA THR A 4 -14.76 -3.87 32.39
C THR A 4 -13.56 -4.22 31.53
N ARG A 5 -12.36 -3.77 31.93
CA ARG A 5 -11.13 -3.94 31.14
C ARG A 5 -10.60 -5.37 31.22
N ASN A 6 -10.18 -5.89 30.07
CA ASN A 6 -9.47 -7.16 29.96
C ASN A 6 -7.96 -6.91 30.12
N MET A 7 -7.38 -7.41 31.22
CA MET A 7 -5.96 -7.22 31.55
C MET A 7 -5.03 -8.32 31.02
N ASN A 8 -5.53 -9.25 30.17
CA ASN A 8 -4.68 -10.28 29.56
C ASN A 8 -3.48 -9.62 28.85
N PRO A 9 -2.23 -10.01 29.16
CA PRO A 9 -1.04 -9.44 28.52
C PRO A 9 -0.92 -9.79 27.03
N LYS A 10 -1.53 -10.88 26.58
CA LYS A 10 -1.51 -11.31 25.17
C LYS A 10 -2.72 -10.80 24.41
N LYS A 11 -2.51 -10.42 23.14
CA LYS A 11 -3.60 -10.09 22.23
C LYS A 11 -4.34 -11.36 21.75
N CYS A 12 -5.58 -11.19 21.35
CA CYS A 12 -6.34 -12.27 20.73
C CYS A 12 -5.64 -12.71 19.44
N PRO A 13 -5.34 -14.01 19.25
CA PRO A 13 -4.72 -14.48 18.00
C PRO A 13 -5.65 -14.26 16.80
N MET A 14 -5.07 -14.00 15.62
CA MET A 14 -5.81 -13.93 14.36
C MET A 14 -6.05 -15.35 13.86
N PRO A 15 -7.30 -15.78 13.68
CA PRO A 15 -7.58 -17.04 12.97
C PRO A 15 -7.05 -16.96 11.55
N SER A 16 -6.38 -18.01 11.09
CA SER A 16 -5.83 -18.10 9.74
C SER A 16 -5.99 -19.49 9.15
N GLN A 17 -5.95 -19.59 7.82
CA GLN A 17 -5.87 -20.88 7.15
C GLN A 17 -4.57 -21.61 7.53
N GLU A 18 -4.64 -22.95 7.65
CA GLU A 18 -3.46 -23.79 7.87
C GLU A 18 -2.42 -23.61 6.75
N PRO A 19 -1.11 -23.57 7.07
CA PRO A 19 -0.05 -23.32 6.10
C PRO A 19 -0.07 -24.24 4.86
N ASP A 20 -0.33 -25.53 5.07
CA ASP A 20 -0.40 -26.55 4.01
C ASP A 20 -1.59 -26.40 3.08
N VAL A 21 -2.63 -25.71 3.54
CA VAL A 21 -3.82 -25.39 2.75
C VAL A 21 -3.65 -24.07 2.02
N ARG A 22 -3.27 -23.00 2.75
CA ARG A 22 -3.22 -21.66 2.20
C ARG A 22 -2.13 -21.46 1.15
N ASN A 23 -1.05 -22.23 1.18
CA ASN A 23 0.02 -22.15 0.20
C ASN A 23 -0.34 -22.75 -1.19
N LYS A 24 -1.58 -23.23 -1.36
CA LYS A 24 -2.13 -23.83 -2.60
C LYS A 24 -3.34 -23.09 -3.17
N ASN A 25 -3.80 -22.04 -2.51
CA ASN A 25 -4.96 -21.27 -2.93
C ASN A 25 -4.68 -19.76 -2.83
N PHE A 26 -5.57 -18.93 -3.39
CA PHE A 26 -5.49 -17.48 -3.33
C PHE A 26 -6.56 -16.86 -2.42
N ASP A 27 -7.25 -17.66 -1.62
CA ASP A 27 -8.23 -17.17 -0.66
C ASP A 27 -7.53 -16.41 0.49
N GLU A 28 -8.25 -15.50 1.12
CA GLU A 28 -7.69 -14.66 2.19
C GLU A 28 -7.14 -15.52 3.33
N VAL A 29 -5.88 -15.31 3.69
CA VAL A 29 -5.16 -16.11 4.69
C VAL A 29 -5.69 -15.88 6.09
N ALA A 30 -5.79 -14.62 6.50
CA ALA A 30 -6.34 -14.24 7.80
C ALA A 30 -7.89 -14.28 7.73
N LEU A 31 -8.54 -15.01 8.63
CA LEU A 31 -9.98 -15.23 8.59
C LEU A 31 -10.80 -14.14 9.29
N GLY A 32 -10.13 -13.23 10.01
CA GLY A 32 -10.81 -12.18 10.78
C GLY A 32 -11.22 -12.61 12.19
N TYR A 33 -11.58 -11.64 13.00
CA TYR A 33 -12.14 -11.89 14.33
C TYR A 33 -13.64 -12.24 14.25
N THR A 34 -14.07 -13.10 15.15
CA THR A 34 -15.50 -13.22 15.48
C THR A 34 -15.93 -12.00 16.32
N TYR A 35 -17.23 -11.82 16.48
CA TYR A 35 -17.81 -10.75 17.30
C TYR A 35 -17.25 -10.76 18.73
N ASP A 36 -17.29 -11.93 19.38
CA ASP A 36 -16.82 -12.10 20.76
C ASP A 36 -15.31 -11.85 20.90
N MET A 37 -14.52 -12.29 19.91
CA MET A 37 -13.07 -12.03 19.87
C MET A 37 -12.80 -10.51 19.78
N ALA A 38 -13.52 -9.79 18.93
CA ALA A 38 -13.36 -8.36 18.74
C ALA A 38 -13.74 -7.58 20.02
N VAL A 39 -14.89 -7.88 20.62
CA VAL A 39 -15.32 -7.24 21.87
C VAL A 39 -14.32 -7.52 23.01
N ASN A 40 -13.86 -8.78 23.14
CA ASN A 40 -12.89 -9.16 24.16
C ASN A 40 -11.53 -8.46 23.97
N GLU A 41 -11.03 -8.38 22.71
CA GLU A 41 -9.79 -7.66 22.39
C GLU A 41 -9.93 -6.14 22.60
N ALA A 42 -11.06 -5.55 22.23
CA ALA A 42 -11.34 -4.15 22.45
C ALA A 42 -11.30 -3.75 23.95
N LYS A 43 -11.76 -4.63 24.82
CA LYS A 43 -11.69 -4.44 26.29
C LYS A 43 -10.25 -4.38 26.82
N ARG A 44 -9.23 -4.78 26.05
CA ARG A 44 -7.82 -4.61 26.44
C ARG A 44 -7.33 -3.16 26.30
N CYS A 45 -8.01 -2.32 25.56
CA CYS A 45 -7.63 -0.91 25.41
C CYS A 45 -7.80 -0.16 26.74
N LEU A 46 -6.77 0.60 27.13
CA LEU A 46 -6.77 1.38 28.37
C LEU A 46 -7.42 2.77 28.22
N ASN A 47 -7.80 3.15 26.99
CA ASN A 47 -8.31 4.48 26.66
C ASN A 47 -7.40 5.61 27.19
N CYS A 48 -6.12 5.57 26.81
CA CYS A 48 -5.08 6.46 27.34
C CYS A 48 -5.40 7.95 27.03
N PRO A 49 -5.28 8.86 27.99
CA PRO A 49 -5.53 10.29 27.80
C PRO A 49 -4.64 10.92 26.72
N THR A 50 -3.37 10.49 26.60
CA THR A 50 -2.39 11.00 25.63
C THR A 50 -2.55 10.42 24.22
N LYS A 51 -3.36 9.37 24.05
CA LYS A 51 -3.66 8.70 22.76
C LYS A 51 -2.43 8.50 21.85
N PRO A 52 -1.32 7.85 22.31
CA PRO A 52 -0.10 7.73 21.52
C PRO A 52 -0.29 6.92 20.21
N CYS A 53 -1.25 6.00 20.19
CA CYS A 53 -1.64 5.27 18.98
C CYS A 53 -2.24 6.19 17.91
N ARG A 54 -3.03 7.21 18.28
CA ARG A 54 -3.58 8.19 17.35
C ARG A 54 -2.46 9.01 16.71
N SER A 55 -1.52 9.53 17.50
CA SER A 55 -0.39 10.34 17.01
C SER A 55 0.52 9.56 16.05
N ALA A 56 0.55 8.23 16.16
CA ALA A 56 1.32 7.36 15.28
C ALA A 56 0.54 6.91 14.03
N CYS A 57 -0.72 7.27 13.90
CA CYS A 57 -1.54 6.98 12.71
C CYS A 57 -1.41 8.11 11.69
N PRO A 58 -0.93 7.86 10.46
CA PRO A 58 -0.76 8.90 9.44
C PRO A 58 -2.05 9.64 9.05
N VAL A 59 -3.22 8.99 9.21
CA VAL A 59 -4.54 9.61 8.97
C VAL A 59 -5.25 10.03 10.26
N GLN A 60 -4.59 9.95 11.42
CA GLN A 60 -5.07 10.46 12.71
C GLN A 60 -6.41 9.88 13.18
N ILE A 61 -6.66 8.58 12.94
CA ILE A 61 -7.86 7.89 13.48
C ILE A 61 -7.91 8.05 14.99
N ASP A 62 -9.08 8.40 15.55
CA ASP A 62 -9.29 8.38 17.00
C ASP A 62 -9.45 6.92 17.48
N ILE A 63 -8.29 6.24 17.54
CA ILE A 63 -8.21 4.81 17.85
C ILE A 63 -8.85 4.46 19.18
N PRO A 64 -8.60 5.16 20.32
CA PRO A 64 -9.28 4.85 21.54
C PRO A 64 -10.80 5.00 21.44
N ALA A 65 -11.28 5.98 20.68
CA ALA A 65 -12.72 6.21 20.55
C ALA A 65 -13.42 5.08 19.79
N PHE A 66 -12.88 4.61 18.64
CA PHE A 66 -13.51 3.49 17.93
C PHE A 66 -13.43 2.19 18.73
N ILE A 67 -12.30 1.92 19.41
CA ILE A 67 -12.16 0.72 20.24
C ILE A 67 -13.10 0.74 21.45
N GLU A 68 -13.33 1.91 22.05
CA GLU A 68 -14.30 2.05 23.13
C GLU A 68 -15.74 1.73 22.63
N ARG A 69 -16.08 2.12 21.40
CA ARG A 69 -17.36 1.75 20.78
C ARG A 69 -17.47 0.22 20.60
N VAL A 70 -16.42 -0.43 20.08
CA VAL A 70 -16.39 -1.90 19.95
C VAL A 70 -16.55 -2.57 21.29
N ALA A 71 -15.85 -2.10 22.33
CA ALA A 71 -15.94 -2.65 23.69
C ALA A 71 -17.35 -2.51 24.32
N ASN A 72 -18.12 -1.51 23.88
CA ASN A 72 -19.53 -1.29 24.24
C ASN A 72 -20.51 -1.90 23.22
N GLU A 73 -20.05 -2.70 22.28
CA GLU A 73 -20.86 -3.39 21.27
C GLU A 73 -21.60 -2.45 20.29
N ASP A 74 -21.13 -1.19 20.16
CA ASP A 74 -21.60 -0.19 19.20
C ASP A 74 -20.74 -0.22 17.93
N MET A 75 -20.95 -1.21 17.07
CA MET A 75 -20.13 -1.42 15.87
C MET A 75 -20.33 -0.32 14.83
N GLU A 76 -21.55 0.15 14.65
CA GLU A 76 -21.86 1.26 13.73
C GLU A 76 -21.24 2.57 14.22
N GLY A 77 -21.30 2.87 15.51
CA GLY A 77 -20.59 4.00 16.10
C GLY A 77 -19.07 3.91 15.95
N ALA A 78 -18.51 2.68 16.04
CA ALA A 78 -17.09 2.45 15.78
C ALA A 78 -16.72 2.73 14.31
N TYR A 79 -17.53 2.27 13.36
CA TYR A 79 -17.32 2.50 11.93
C TYR A 79 -17.35 4.01 11.58
N ARG A 80 -18.29 4.76 12.15
CA ARG A 80 -18.35 6.22 11.97
C ARG A 80 -17.10 6.93 12.46
N VAL A 81 -16.52 6.49 13.59
CA VAL A 81 -15.25 7.04 14.09
C VAL A 81 -14.10 6.74 13.12
N LEU A 82 -14.04 5.53 12.56
CA LEU A 82 -13.02 5.15 11.58
C LEU A 82 -13.13 6.00 10.31
N THR A 83 -14.33 6.08 9.72
CA THR A 83 -14.57 6.74 8.42
C THR A 83 -14.54 8.26 8.48
N ALA A 84 -14.59 8.85 9.68
CA ALA A 84 -14.32 10.27 9.87
C ALA A 84 -12.87 10.67 9.48
N SER A 85 -11.92 9.73 9.59
CA SER A 85 -10.50 9.96 9.32
C SER A 85 -9.94 9.11 8.19
N SER A 86 -10.44 7.89 7.99
CA SER A 86 -9.94 6.92 7.00
C SER A 86 -10.95 6.72 5.87
N ALA A 87 -10.51 6.89 4.63
CA ALA A 87 -11.33 6.61 3.44
C ALA A 87 -11.37 5.10 3.09
N LEU A 88 -10.42 4.30 3.59
CA LEU A 88 -10.23 2.89 3.23
C LEU A 88 -10.00 1.99 4.46
N PRO A 89 -10.92 1.96 5.46
CA PRO A 89 -10.68 1.25 6.71
C PRO A 89 -10.55 -0.27 6.55
N ALA A 90 -11.31 -0.90 5.63
CA ALA A 90 -11.20 -2.33 5.38
C ALA A 90 -9.85 -2.73 4.77
N VAL A 91 -9.23 -1.84 3.98
CA VAL A 91 -7.88 -1.99 3.44
C VAL A 91 -6.84 -1.79 4.55
N CYS A 92 -6.93 -0.70 5.31
CA CYS A 92 -5.96 -0.36 6.35
C CYS A 92 -5.87 -1.46 7.43
N GLY A 93 -7.00 -1.99 7.87
CA GLY A 93 -7.03 -3.08 8.86
C GLY A 93 -6.31 -4.35 8.40
N ARG A 94 -6.13 -4.55 7.06
CA ARG A 94 -5.44 -5.70 6.48
C ARG A 94 -3.95 -5.45 6.18
N VAL A 95 -3.60 -4.25 5.70
CA VAL A 95 -2.28 -4.05 5.07
C VAL A 95 -1.36 -3.06 5.78
N CYS A 96 -1.85 -2.27 6.74
CA CYS A 96 -1.01 -1.36 7.50
C CYS A 96 0.07 -2.11 8.29
N PRO A 97 1.31 -1.59 8.36
CA PRO A 97 2.34 -2.11 9.25
C PRO A 97 2.12 -1.58 10.68
N GLN A 98 1.04 -2.04 11.33
CA GLN A 98 0.59 -1.53 12.63
C GLN A 98 1.66 -1.66 13.71
N GLU A 99 2.50 -2.70 13.64
CA GLU A 99 3.61 -2.95 14.56
C GLU A 99 4.64 -1.80 14.60
N ASN A 100 4.78 -1.06 13.50
CA ASN A 100 5.67 0.09 13.38
C ASN A 100 4.96 1.45 13.58
N GLN A 101 3.64 1.44 13.75
CA GLN A 101 2.79 2.63 13.81
C GLN A 101 1.94 2.62 15.09
N CYS A 102 0.63 2.51 14.97
CA CYS A 102 -0.30 2.62 16.08
C CYS A 102 -0.09 1.54 17.16
N GLU A 103 0.11 0.28 16.79
CA GLU A 103 0.38 -0.81 17.75
C GLU A 103 1.77 -0.67 18.37
N GLY A 104 2.78 -0.22 17.62
CA GLY A 104 4.12 0.04 18.12
C GLY A 104 4.20 1.15 19.17
N LYS A 105 3.19 2.01 19.26
CA LYS A 105 3.06 3.06 20.30
C LYS A 105 2.02 2.74 21.37
N CYS A 106 1.40 1.58 21.29
CA CYS A 106 0.39 1.18 22.28
C CYS A 106 1.02 0.93 23.64
N VAL A 107 0.50 1.58 24.69
CA VAL A 107 0.99 1.46 26.07
C VAL A 107 0.95 0.01 26.59
N ARG A 108 -0.01 -0.79 26.11
CA ARG A 108 -0.08 -2.23 26.46
C ARG A 108 1.17 -3.00 26.02
N GLY A 109 1.82 -2.56 24.95
CA GLY A 109 3.06 -3.17 24.45
C GLY A 109 4.28 -3.02 25.36
N ILE A 110 4.22 -2.17 26.39
CA ILE A 110 5.33 -1.98 27.36
C ILE A 110 5.49 -3.19 28.28
N LYS A 111 4.38 -3.82 28.71
CA LYS A 111 4.36 -4.95 29.65
C LYS A 111 3.70 -6.21 29.11
N GLY A 112 3.52 -6.29 27.80
CA GLY A 112 2.88 -7.41 27.11
C GLY A 112 2.78 -7.12 25.63
N GLU A 113 1.71 -7.58 24.98
CA GLU A 113 1.43 -7.28 23.61
C GLU A 113 0.48 -6.07 23.48
N SER A 114 0.71 -5.25 22.46
CA SER A 114 -0.19 -4.16 22.09
C SER A 114 -1.64 -4.66 21.91
N VAL A 115 -2.60 -3.75 21.95
CA VAL A 115 -3.95 -4.04 21.46
C VAL A 115 -3.87 -4.30 19.93
N ALA A 116 -4.60 -5.28 19.46
CA ALA A 116 -4.67 -5.65 18.04
C ALA A 116 -5.51 -4.63 17.24
N ILE A 117 -5.01 -3.41 17.11
CA ILE A 117 -5.71 -2.25 16.56
C ILE A 117 -6.16 -2.51 15.12
N GLY A 118 -5.25 -2.98 14.27
CA GLY A 118 -5.57 -3.26 12.87
C GLY A 118 -6.59 -4.39 12.70
N ARG A 119 -6.54 -5.41 13.54
CA ARG A 119 -7.52 -6.51 13.53
C ARG A 119 -8.92 -6.04 13.94
N LEU A 120 -9.00 -5.08 14.88
CA LEU A 120 -10.25 -4.44 15.28
C LEU A 120 -10.77 -3.50 14.18
N GLU A 121 -9.91 -2.70 13.56
CA GLU A 121 -10.26 -1.86 12.41
C GLU A 121 -10.85 -2.71 11.27
N ARG A 122 -10.18 -3.81 10.91
CA ARG A 122 -10.68 -4.77 9.94
C ARG A 122 -12.04 -5.32 10.34
N PHE A 123 -12.19 -5.78 11.58
CA PHE A 123 -13.44 -6.35 12.06
C PHE A 123 -14.61 -5.36 11.92
N VAL A 124 -14.42 -4.13 12.35
CA VAL A 124 -15.46 -3.09 12.27
C VAL A 124 -15.87 -2.80 10.83
N ALA A 125 -14.90 -2.69 9.93
CA ALA A 125 -15.16 -2.45 8.51
C ALA A 125 -15.86 -3.63 7.84
N ASP A 126 -15.45 -4.86 8.14
CA ASP A 126 -16.08 -6.07 7.62
C ASP A 126 -17.49 -6.24 8.17
N TRP A 127 -17.70 -6.01 9.47
CA TRP A 127 -19.01 -6.07 10.10
C TRP A 127 -19.99 -5.07 9.48
N HIS A 128 -19.56 -3.81 9.30
CA HIS A 128 -20.40 -2.78 8.66
C HIS A 128 -20.82 -3.23 7.25
N ARG A 129 -19.87 -3.68 6.44
CA ARG A 129 -20.12 -4.16 5.07
C ARG A 129 -21.16 -5.28 5.00
N GLU A 130 -21.18 -6.16 6.02
CA GLU A 130 -22.07 -7.33 6.06
C GLU A 130 -23.45 -7.03 6.62
N HIS A 131 -23.58 -6.04 7.51
CA HIS A 131 -24.81 -5.80 8.26
C HIS A 131 -25.53 -4.49 7.91
N VAL A 132 -24.83 -3.54 7.28
CA VAL A 132 -25.40 -2.24 6.96
C VAL A 132 -25.46 -2.06 5.45
N ALA A 133 -26.66 -1.79 4.94
CA ALA A 133 -26.84 -1.35 3.56
C ALA A 133 -26.37 0.10 3.46
N ASP A 134 -25.15 0.30 2.99
CA ASP A 134 -24.57 1.62 2.83
C ASP A 134 -25.11 2.29 1.57
N HIS A 135 -25.69 3.47 1.77
CA HIS A 135 -26.15 4.36 0.70
C HIS A 135 -25.59 5.77 0.97
N PRO A 136 -24.26 5.96 0.82
CA PRO A 136 -23.67 7.27 1.01
C PRO A 136 -24.31 8.24 0.03
N GLN A 137 -24.76 9.39 0.58
CA GLN A 137 -25.33 10.45 -0.24
C GLN A 137 -24.23 11.45 -0.57
N ALA A 138 -24.16 11.85 -1.84
CA ALA A 138 -23.31 12.94 -2.25
C ALA A 138 -23.75 14.24 -1.53
N PRO A 139 -22.83 15.00 -0.95
CA PRO A 139 -23.16 16.29 -0.37
C PRO A 139 -23.59 17.30 -1.46
N ALA A 140 -24.17 18.42 -1.05
CA ALA A 140 -24.52 19.49 -1.99
C ALA A 140 -23.25 20.00 -2.70
N PRO A 141 -23.27 20.17 -4.04
CA PRO A 141 -22.11 20.69 -4.77
C PRO A 141 -21.71 22.09 -4.29
N ASN A 142 -20.42 22.33 -4.10
CA ASN A 142 -19.88 23.65 -3.76
C ASN A 142 -19.55 24.51 -5.01
N GLY A 143 -19.67 23.95 -6.21
CA GLY A 143 -19.43 24.63 -7.49
C GLY A 143 -18.01 24.54 -8.01
N HIS A 144 -17.07 23.94 -7.27
CA HIS A 144 -15.66 23.84 -7.61
C HIS A 144 -15.27 22.44 -8.13
N LYS A 145 -14.23 22.37 -8.98
CA LYS A 145 -13.78 21.15 -9.65
C LYS A 145 -12.31 20.84 -9.38
N VAL A 146 -12.02 19.60 -9.05
CA VAL A 146 -10.64 19.11 -8.83
C VAL A 146 -10.39 17.87 -9.65
N ALA A 147 -9.24 17.83 -10.35
CA ALA A 147 -8.76 16.64 -11.05
C ALA A 147 -7.71 15.91 -10.19
N ILE A 148 -7.78 14.58 -10.18
CA ILE A 148 -6.81 13.72 -9.51
C ILE A 148 -6.21 12.76 -10.52
N ILE A 149 -4.89 12.63 -10.55
CA ILE A 149 -4.17 11.75 -11.47
C ILE A 149 -3.67 10.54 -10.69
N GLY A 150 -4.36 9.41 -10.87
CA GLY A 150 -4.08 8.12 -10.22
C GLY A 150 -5.10 7.75 -9.14
N ALA A 151 -5.70 6.58 -9.30
CA ALA A 151 -6.70 5.99 -8.39
C ALA A 151 -6.07 5.04 -7.35
N GLY A 152 -4.84 5.29 -6.93
CA GLY A 152 -4.20 4.59 -5.81
C GLY A 152 -4.67 5.13 -4.45
N PRO A 153 -4.14 4.59 -3.33
CA PRO A 153 -4.55 4.99 -1.97
C PRO A 153 -4.54 6.49 -1.71
N SER A 154 -3.54 7.18 -2.23
CA SER A 154 -3.39 8.64 -2.08
C SER A 154 -4.51 9.40 -2.81
N GLY A 155 -4.73 9.08 -4.09
CA GLY A 155 -5.77 9.72 -4.92
C GLY A 155 -7.18 9.42 -4.41
N LEU A 156 -7.46 8.16 -4.03
CA LEU A 156 -8.76 7.77 -3.48
C LEU A 156 -9.07 8.50 -2.16
N THR A 157 -8.05 8.69 -1.30
CA THR A 157 -8.23 9.42 -0.04
C THR A 157 -8.49 10.91 -0.28
N ALA A 158 -7.70 11.54 -1.16
CA ALA A 158 -7.92 12.95 -1.52
C ALA A 158 -9.30 13.15 -2.15
N ALA A 159 -9.72 12.26 -3.04
CA ALA A 159 -11.04 12.29 -3.67
C ALA A 159 -12.17 12.19 -2.62
N GLY A 160 -12.06 11.25 -1.69
CA GLY A 160 -13.06 11.07 -0.65
C GLY A 160 -13.19 12.27 0.28
N ASP A 161 -12.08 12.88 0.69
CA ASP A 161 -12.10 14.05 1.56
C ASP A 161 -12.63 15.30 0.82
N LEU A 162 -12.26 15.52 -0.44
CA LEU A 162 -12.81 16.61 -1.26
C LEU A 162 -14.28 16.40 -1.60
N ALA A 163 -14.70 15.17 -1.92
CA ALA A 163 -16.10 14.88 -2.19
C ALA A 163 -17.00 15.17 -0.97
N LYS A 164 -16.56 14.88 0.26
CA LYS A 164 -17.26 15.23 1.50
C LYS A 164 -17.49 16.76 1.66
N LEU A 165 -16.63 17.58 1.02
CA LEU A 165 -16.76 19.04 1.01
C LEU A 165 -17.61 19.58 -0.16
N GLY A 166 -18.14 18.69 -1.01
CA GLY A 166 -19.00 19.04 -2.13
C GLY A 166 -18.28 19.38 -3.43
N TYR A 167 -16.98 19.11 -3.52
CA TYR A 167 -16.22 19.27 -4.77
C TYR A 167 -16.69 18.29 -5.84
N GLN A 168 -16.73 18.71 -7.09
CA GLN A 168 -16.78 17.80 -8.23
C GLN A 168 -15.38 17.24 -8.47
N VAL A 169 -15.18 15.97 -8.14
CA VAL A 169 -13.88 15.30 -8.25
C VAL A 169 -13.90 14.30 -9.37
N THR A 170 -12.91 14.39 -10.26
CA THR A 170 -12.67 13.38 -11.29
C THR A 170 -11.28 12.78 -11.09
N ILE A 171 -11.20 11.46 -10.98
CA ILE A 171 -9.94 10.70 -10.92
C ILE A 171 -9.66 10.13 -12.31
N TYR A 172 -8.48 10.42 -12.84
CA TYR A 172 -7.97 9.84 -14.08
C TYR A 172 -6.99 8.71 -13.75
N GLU A 173 -7.34 7.49 -14.12
CA GLU A 173 -6.55 6.29 -13.84
C GLU A 173 -6.00 5.68 -15.13
N ALA A 174 -4.70 5.43 -15.17
CA ALA A 174 -4.03 4.88 -16.35
C ALA A 174 -4.40 3.42 -16.64
N LEU A 175 -4.69 2.65 -15.61
CA LEU A 175 -5.07 1.24 -15.71
C LEU A 175 -6.57 1.09 -15.99
N HIS A 176 -6.99 -0.13 -16.34
CA HIS A 176 -8.39 -0.45 -16.58
C HIS A 176 -9.22 -0.69 -15.30
N LEU A 177 -8.58 -0.73 -14.13
CA LEU A 177 -9.20 -0.81 -12.82
C LEU A 177 -8.59 0.23 -11.88
N ALA A 178 -9.44 0.85 -11.08
CA ALA A 178 -9.03 1.73 -10.00
C ALA A 178 -8.50 0.93 -8.80
N GLY A 179 -7.66 1.54 -7.97
CA GLY A 179 -7.09 0.97 -6.76
C GLY A 179 -5.56 1.01 -6.71
N GLY A 180 -4.88 1.21 -7.86
CA GLY A 180 -3.42 1.25 -7.92
C GLY A 180 -2.80 -0.01 -7.33
N VAL A 181 -1.82 0.15 -6.44
CA VAL A 181 -1.11 -0.97 -5.79
C VAL A 181 -2.03 -1.94 -5.03
N LEU A 182 -3.20 -1.50 -4.59
CA LEU A 182 -4.18 -2.35 -3.91
C LEU A 182 -4.72 -3.45 -4.83
N VAL A 183 -4.75 -3.22 -6.14
CA VAL A 183 -5.27 -4.17 -7.13
C VAL A 183 -4.19 -4.83 -7.96
N TYR A 184 -3.10 -4.13 -8.33
CA TYR A 184 -2.03 -4.74 -9.13
C TYR A 184 -0.93 -5.37 -8.28
N GLY A 185 -0.63 -4.83 -7.09
CA GLY A 185 0.54 -5.19 -6.30
C GLY A 185 0.23 -6.17 -5.17
N ILE A 186 -0.73 -5.87 -4.32
CA ILE A 186 -1.05 -6.68 -3.13
C ILE A 186 -1.84 -7.92 -3.56
N PRO A 187 -1.41 -9.14 -3.19
CA PRO A 187 -2.10 -10.37 -3.60
C PRO A 187 -3.51 -10.53 -3.02
N GLU A 188 -4.34 -11.29 -3.74
CA GLU A 188 -5.71 -11.64 -3.34
C GLU A 188 -5.77 -12.26 -1.94
N PHE A 189 -4.81 -13.14 -1.62
CA PHE A 189 -4.75 -13.82 -0.32
C PHE A 189 -4.38 -12.91 0.88
N ARG A 190 -3.99 -11.65 0.64
CA ARG A 190 -3.79 -10.61 1.66
C ARG A 190 -4.88 -9.55 1.63
N LEU A 191 -5.31 -9.16 0.44
CA LEU A 191 -6.30 -8.12 0.22
C LEU A 191 -7.23 -8.54 -0.92
N PRO A 192 -8.36 -9.16 -0.63
CA PRO A 192 -9.35 -9.52 -1.65
C PRO A 192 -9.82 -8.30 -2.45
N LYS A 193 -9.82 -8.42 -3.78
CA LYS A 193 -10.14 -7.28 -4.67
C LYS A 193 -11.59 -6.81 -4.57
N ALA A 194 -12.49 -7.71 -4.15
CA ALA A 194 -13.88 -7.35 -3.86
C ALA A 194 -14.00 -6.33 -2.72
N ILE A 195 -13.10 -6.38 -1.72
CA ILE A 195 -13.05 -5.40 -0.63
C ILE A 195 -12.63 -4.03 -1.16
N VAL A 196 -11.55 -3.99 -1.95
CA VAL A 196 -11.07 -2.75 -2.58
C VAL A 196 -12.14 -2.13 -3.47
N GLN A 197 -12.83 -2.96 -4.27
CA GLN A 197 -13.89 -2.48 -5.15
C GLN A 197 -15.04 -1.86 -4.36
N LYS A 198 -15.44 -2.47 -3.23
CA LYS A 198 -16.52 -1.95 -2.38
C LYS A 198 -16.18 -0.59 -1.77
N GLU A 199 -14.94 -0.38 -1.34
CA GLU A 199 -14.46 0.92 -0.86
C GLU A 199 -14.52 1.97 -1.99
N ILE A 200 -14.11 1.60 -3.20
CA ILE A 200 -14.18 2.49 -4.39
C ILE A 200 -15.63 2.80 -4.77
N ASP A 201 -16.52 1.83 -4.69
CA ASP A 201 -17.95 2.02 -4.98
C ASP A 201 -18.59 3.00 -4.00
N GLY A 202 -18.15 3.00 -2.73
CA GLY A 202 -18.55 4.00 -1.73
C GLY A 202 -18.14 5.42 -2.14
N LEU A 203 -16.93 5.61 -2.67
CA LEU A 203 -16.49 6.91 -3.20
C LEU A 203 -17.30 7.36 -4.42
N LYS A 204 -17.59 6.45 -5.35
CA LYS A 204 -18.47 6.74 -6.50
C LYS A 204 -19.87 7.15 -6.06
N ALA A 205 -20.43 6.49 -5.05
CA ALA A 205 -21.73 6.86 -4.49
C ALA A 205 -21.75 8.24 -3.85
N MET A 206 -20.59 8.74 -3.38
CA MET A 206 -20.44 10.14 -2.93
C MET A 206 -20.24 11.16 -4.06
N GLY A 207 -20.29 10.73 -5.33
CA GLY A 207 -20.19 11.61 -6.51
C GLY A 207 -18.78 11.75 -7.07
N VAL A 208 -17.84 10.88 -6.71
CA VAL A 208 -16.51 10.84 -7.34
C VAL A 208 -16.60 10.14 -8.70
N ASP A 209 -16.19 10.83 -9.76
CA ASP A 209 -16.03 10.24 -11.09
C ASP A 209 -14.67 9.59 -11.23
N ILE A 210 -14.63 8.39 -11.82
CA ILE A 210 -13.36 7.67 -12.08
C ILE A 210 -13.30 7.25 -13.53
N GLU A 211 -12.38 7.87 -14.27
CA GLU A 211 -12.11 7.63 -15.68
C GLU A 211 -10.89 6.72 -15.81
N THR A 212 -11.11 5.47 -16.19
CA THR A 212 -10.03 4.48 -16.39
C THR A 212 -9.48 4.51 -17.81
N ASN A 213 -8.30 3.89 -18.03
CA ASN A 213 -7.57 3.90 -19.29
C ASN A 213 -7.16 5.31 -19.75
N MET A 214 -7.02 6.24 -18.81
CA MET A 214 -6.66 7.64 -19.05
C MET A 214 -5.22 7.90 -18.58
N VAL A 215 -4.29 7.85 -19.51
CA VAL A 215 -2.86 8.10 -19.23
C VAL A 215 -2.59 9.59 -19.36
N ILE A 216 -2.65 10.33 -18.24
CA ILE A 216 -2.33 11.75 -18.24
C ILE A 216 -0.86 11.96 -18.60
N GLY A 217 -0.61 12.95 -19.46
CA GLY A 217 0.67 13.15 -20.16
C GLY A 217 0.72 12.48 -21.54
N LYS A 218 -0.34 11.71 -21.93
CA LYS A 218 -0.51 11.13 -23.26
C LYS A 218 -1.87 11.49 -23.87
N VAL A 219 -2.94 11.27 -23.14
CA VAL A 219 -4.32 11.57 -23.59
C VAL A 219 -4.65 13.03 -23.32
N LEU A 220 -4.34 13.51 -22.14
CA LEU A 220 -4.47 14.89 -21.67
C LEU A 220 -3.21 15.31 -20.92
N THR A 221 -2.86 16.57 -20.99
CA THR A 221 -1.83 17.22 -20.19
C THR A 221 -2.46 17.85 -18.93
N ILE A 222 -1.64 18.25 -17.97
CA ILE A 222 -2.12 19.01 -16.79
C ILE A 222 -2.66 20.37 -17.22
N ASP A 223 -2.07 21.02 -18.23
CA ASP A 223 -2.55 22.31 -18.74
C ASP A 223 -3.94 22.19 -19.37
N GLU A 224 -4.18 21.13 -20.17
CA GLU A 224 -5.51 20.84 -20.71
C GLU A 224 -6.56 20.54 -19.62
N LEU A 225 -6.17 19.95 -18.48
CA LEU A 225 -7.10 19.79 -17.35
C LEU A 225 -7.54 21.16 -16.79
N PHE A 226 -6.62 22.13 -16.66
CA PHE A 226 -7.00 23.50 -16.28
C PHE A 226 -7.92 24.17 -17.33
N GLU A 227 -7.65 23.97 -18.64
CA GLU A 227 -8.51 24.45 -19.71
C GLU A 227 -9.92 23.84 -19.67
N MET A 228 -10.07 22.61 -19.16
CA MET A 228 -11.35 21.95 -18.89
C MET A 228 -12.09 22.49 -17.67
N GLY A 229 -11.51 23.48 -16.97
CA GLY A 229 -12.11 24.16 -15.82
C GLY A 229 -11.86 23.50 -14.47
N TYR A 230 -10.87 22.61 -14.36
CA TYR A 230 -10.39 22.19 -13.05
C TYR A 230 -9.58 23.31 -12.39
N GLU A 231 -9.81 23.56 -11.12
CA GLU A 231 -9.19 24.67 -10.39
C GLU A 231 -7.92 24.23 -9.65
N ALA A 232 -7.79 22.92 -9.40
CA ALA A 232 -6.58 22.31 -8.89
C ALA A 232 -6.40 20.90 -9.45
N VAL A 233 -5.15 20.44 -9.50
CA VAL A 233 -4.77 19.10 -9.95
C VAL A 233 -3.93 18.42 -8.87
N TYR A 234 -4.30 17.20 -8.48
CA TYR A 234 -3.54 16.39 -7.54
C TYR A 234 -2.86 15.22 -8.25
N VAL A 235 -1.52 15.17 -8.21
CA VAL A 235 -0.71 14.12 -8.83
C VAL A 235 -0.43 13.01 -7.82
N ALA A 236 -1.10 11.87 -7.97
CA ALA A 236 -1.02 10.68 -7.13
C ALA A 236 -0.64 9.42 -7.93
N THR A 237 0.26 9.57 -8.91
CA THR A 237 0.63 8.52 -9.89
C THR A 237 1.44 7.37 -9.31
N GLY A 238 1.86 7.48 -8.05
CA GLY A 238 2.64 6.45 -7.37
C GLY A 238 4.05 6.27 -7.91
N ALA A 239 4.65 5.11 -7.62
CA ALA A 239 5.99 4.71 -8.05
C ALA A 239 5.94 3.28 -8.59
N GLY A 240 5.66 3.13 -9.88
CA GLY A 240 5.46 1.84 -10.54
C GLY A 240 6.63 1.38 -11.43
N LEU A 241 7.66 2.21 -11.65
CA LEU A 241 8.79 1.85 -12.50
C LEU A 241 9.79 0.99 -11.71
N PRO A 242 9.98 -0.30 -12.07
CA PRO A 242 10.84 -1.21 -11.32
C PRO A 242 12.31 -0.85 -11.45
N ARG A 243 13.08 -1.17 -10.41
CA ARG A 243 14.54 -1.09 -10.42
C ARG A 243 15.14 -2.47 -10.63
N PHE A 244 16.25 -2.48 -11.39
CA PHE A 244 17.10 -3.65 -11.60
C PHE A 244 18.48 -3.41 -10.98
N MET A 245 19.26 -4.46 -10.79
CA MET A 245 20.58 -4.38 -10.16
C MET A 245 21.66 -3.88 -11.12
N GLY A 246 21.44 -4.02 -12.43
CA GLY A 246 22.44 -3.74 -13.47
C GLY A 246 23.50 -4.83 -13.57
N ILE A 247 23.15 -6.06 -13.23
CA ILE A 247 24.06 -7.23 -13.33
C ILE A 247 23.88 -7.98 -14.65
N PRO A 248 24.92 -8.70 -15.12
CA PRO A 248 24.81 -9.52 -16.33
C PRO A 248 23.64 -10.52 -16.25
N GLY A 249 22.97 -10.73 -17.38
CA GLY A 249 21.91 -11.73 -17.52
C GLY A 249 20.50 -11.25 -17.11
N GLU A 250 20.30 -10.02 -16.66
CA GLU A 250 18.96 -9.52 -16.30
C GLU A 250 17.94 -9.45 -17.45
N SER A 251 18.39 -9.59 -18.70
CA SER A 251 17.52 -9.65 -19.89
C SER A 251 17.12 -11.08 -20.30
N LEU A 252 17.55 -12.10 -19.58
CA LEU A 252 17.21 -13.49 -19.87
C LEU A 252 15.72 -13.77 -19.64
N LYS A 253 15.18 -14.71 -20.39
CA LYS A 253 13.81 -15.22 -20.18
C LYS A 253 13.72 -15.90 -18.80
N GLY A 254 12.77 -15.48 -17.98
CA GLY A 254 12.63 -15.95 -16.61
C GLY A 254 13.11 -14.93 -15.57
N VAL A 255 13.65 -13.76 -16.01
CA VAL A 255 13.86 -12.61 -15.13
C VAL A 255 12.64 -11.69 -15.22
N TYR A 256 12.06 -11.36 -14.07
CA TYR A 256 10.92 -10.48 -13.93
C TYR A 256 11.19 -9.39 -12.89
N SER A 257 10.56 -8.24 -13.04
CA SER A 257 10.35 -7.38 -11.89
C SER A 257 9.16 -7.89 -11.05
N ALA A 258 9.18 -7.63 -9.74
CA ALA A 258 8.06 -7.98 -8.88
C ALA A 258 6.76 -7.27 -9.33
N ASN A 259 6.86 -6.03 -9.81
CA ASN A 259 5.71 -5.29 -10.35
C ASN A 259 5.07 -6.02 -11.53
N GLU A 260 5.87 -6.45 -12.50
CA GLU A 260 5.36 -7.20 -13.66
C GLU A 260 4.73 -8.52 -13.22
N TYR A 261 5.44 -9.28 -12.39
CA TYR A 261 4.99 -10.58 -11.92
C TYR A 261 3.67 -10.48 -11.15
N LEU A 262 3.59 -9.57 -10.18
CA LEU A 262 2.40 -9.36 -9.38
C LEU A 262 1.24 -8.74 -10.17
N THR A 263 1.51 -7.84 -11.14
CA THR A 263 0.47 -7.31 -12.02
C THR A 263 -0.20 -8.40 -12.83
N ARG A 264 0.57 -9.33 -13.40
CA ARG A 264 0.01 -10.48 -14.13
C ARG A 264 -0.86 -11.36 -13.23
N ILE A 265 -0.44 -11.58 -11.99
CA ILE A 265 -1.16 -12.42 -11.03
C ILE A 265 -2.40 -11.71 -10.51
N ASN A 266 -2.28 -10.50 -9.99
CA ASN A 266 -3.34 -9.83 -9.25
C ASN A 266 -4.32 -9.07 -10.17
N LEU A 267 -3.82 -8.15 -10.98
CA LEU A 267 -4.66 -7.33 -11.87
C LEU A 267 -5.19 -8.16 -13.04
N MET A 268 -4.30 -8.95 -13.67
CA MET A 268 -4.62 -9.78 -14.85
C MET A 268 -5.11 -11.17 -14.47
N LYS A 269 -5.16 -11.49 -13.17
CA LYS A 269 -5.71 -12.74 -12.60
C LYS A 269 -5.11 -14.02 -13.16
N ALA A 270 -3.78 -14.03 -13.44
CA ALA A 270 -3.09 -15.17 -14.05
C ALA A 270 -3.14 -16.46 -13.22
N TYR A 271 -3.49 -16.38 -11.94
CA TYR A 271 -3.67 -17.54 -11.05
C TYR A 271 -4.97 -18.32 -11.30
N ARG A 272 -5.94 -17.73 -12.03
CA ARG A 272 -7.21 -18.39 -12.33
C ARG A 272 -7.05 -19.36 -13.50
N THR A 273 -7.74 -20.48 -13.43
CA THR A 273 -7.71 -21.51 -14.48
C THR A 273 -8.34 -21.07 -15.80
N ASP A 274 -9.25 -20.09 -15.76
CA ASP A 274 -9.91 -19.50 -16.93
C ASP A 274 -9.18 -18.26 -17.49
N SER A 275 -8.05 -17.87 -16.86
CA SER A 275 -7.26 -16.72 -17.31
C SER A 275 -6.49 -17.04 -18.59
N LYS A 276 -6.47 -16.04 -19.50
CA LYS A 276 -5.62 -16.08 -20.72
C LYS A 276 -4.29 -15.37 -20.56
N THR A 277 -4.04 -14.80 -19.39
CA THR A 277 -2.77 -14.09 -19.10
C THR A 277 -1.63 -15.09 -18.98
N PRO A 278 -0.58 -14.97 -19.80
CA PRO A 278 0.56 -15.88 -19.73
C PRO A 278 1.33 -15.65 -18.42
N ILE A 279 1.61 -16.74 -17.72
CA ILE A 279 2.47 -16.77 -16.54
C ILE A 279 3.42 -17.96 -16.66
N ARG A 280 4.69 -17.78 -16.27
CA ARG A 280 5.66 -18.87 -16.23
C ARG A 280 5.41 -19.74 -15.00
N HIS A 281 5.21 -21.03 -15.22
CA HIS A 281 5.21 -22.02 -14.15
C HIS A 281 6.66 -22.48 -13.93
N SER A 282 7.19 -22.13 -12.78
CA SER A 282 8.59 -22.32 -12.41
C SER A 282 8.72 -23.41 -11.36
N ASN A 283 9.85 -24.15 -11.36
CA ASN A 283 10.15 -25.10 -10.30
C ASN A 283 10.90 -24.45 -9.13
N LYS A 284 11.90 -23.62 -9.45
CA LYS A 284 12.78 -22.98 -8.46
C LYS A 284 12.84 -21.47 -8.72
N VAL A 285 12.32 -20.69 -7.80
CA VAL A 285 12.19 -19.24 -7.93
C VAL A 285 13.07 -18.54 -6.89
N ALA A 286 13.89 -17.59 -7.33
CA ALA A 286 14.56 -16.66 -6.43
C ALA A 286 13.88 -15.28 -6.50
N VAL A 287 13.45 -14.76 -5.35
CA VAL A 287 12.96 -13.40 -5.20
C VAL A 287 14.03 -12.57 -4.50
N VAL A 288 14.55 -11.56 -5.19
CA VAL A 288 15.63 -10.70 -4.69
C VAL A 288 15.04 -9.48 -4.01
N GLY A 289 15.17 -9.41 -2.71
CA GLY A 289 14.63 -8.34 -1.87
C GLY A 289 14.10 -8.86 -0.54
N GLY A 290 13.82 -7.96 0.40
CA GLY A 290 13.37 -8.32 1.75
C GLY A 290 12.15 -7.53 2.24
N GLY A 291 11.48 -6.78 1.36
CA GLY A 291 10.28 -6.00 1.69
C GLY A 291 8.98 -6.78 1.52
N ASN A 292 7.85 -6.14 1.85
CA ASN A 292 6.52 -6.75 1.69
C ASN A 292 6.27 -7.25 0.25
N VAL A 293 6.73 -6.50 -0.75
CA VAL A 293 6.59 -6.89 -2.17
C VAL A 293 7.35 -8.18 -2.47
N ALA A 294 8.51 -8.41 -1.82
CA ALA A 294 9.25 -9.66 -1.97
C ALA A 294 8.49 -10.84 -1.34
N MET A 295 7.90 -10.64 -0.16
CA MET A 295 7.04 -11.65 0.48
C MET A 295 5.84 -11.98 -0.40
N ASP A 296 5.19 -10.96 -0.96
CA ASP A 296 4.04 -11.10 -1.87
C ASP A 296 4.40 -11.89 -3.12
N ALA A 297 5.54 -11.59 -3.76
CA ALA A 297 6.01 -12.29 -4.95
C ALA A 297 6.39 -13.75 -4.64
N ALA A 298 7.09 -13.99 -3.54
CA ALA A 298 7.52 -15.34 -3.15
C ALA A 298 6.32 -16.23 -2.79
N ARG A 299 5.40 -15.72 -1.98
CA ARG A 299 4.18 -16.44 -1.59
C ARG A 299 3.25 -16.70 -2.79
N SER A 300 3.21 -15.77 -3.75
CA SER A 300 2.49 -15.96 -5.02
C SER A 300 3.15 -17.04 -5.89
N ALA A 301 4.47 -17.05 -6.01
CA ALA A 301 5.20 -18.08 -6.75
C ALA A 301 4.97 -19.48 -6.16
N LYS A 302 4.92 -19.59 -4.82
CA LYS A 302 4.60 -20.84 -4.13
C LYS A 302 3.21 -21.36 -4.50
N ARG A 303 2.20 -20.47 -4.49
CA ARG A 303 0.81 -20.79 -4.87
C ARG A 303 0.64 -21.16 -6.34
N LEU A 304 1.51 -20.67 -7.22
CA LEU A 304 1.55 -21.04 -8.63
C LEU A 304 2.27 -22.37 -8.89
N GLY A 305 2.70 -23.08 -7.83
CA GLY A 305 3.21 -24.45 -7.91
C GLY A 305 4.73 -24.56 -7.90
N ALA A 306 5.48 -23.49 -7.62
CA ALA A 306 6.93 -23.58 -7.45
C ALA A 306 7.29 -24.53 -6.29
N LYS A 307 8.19 -25.48 -6.55
CA LYS A 307 8.63 -26.46 -5.54
C LYS A 307 9.48 -25.79 -4.48
N GLU A 308 10.46 -25.01 -4.90
CA GLU A 308 11.37 -24.26 -4.05
C GLU A 308 11.27 -22.77 -4.38
N VAL A 309 11.08 -21.95 -3.35
CA VAL A 309 11.06 -20.48 -3.46
C VAL A 309 12.02 -19.90 -2.45
N TYR A 310 12.94 -19.07 -2.92
CA TYR A 310 13.95 -18.41 -2.11
C TYR A 310 13.70 -16.92 -2.02
N ILE A 311 13.77 -16.37 -0.81
CA ILE A 311 14.01 -14.95 -0.58
C ILE A 311 15.52 -14.75 -0.51
N VAL A 312 16.08 -14.01 -1.45
CA VAL A 312 17.50 -13.67 -1.49
C VAL A 312 17.69 -12.24 -1.02
N TYR A 313 18.33 -12.09 0.14
CA TYR A 313 18.45 -10.79 0.78
C TYR A 313 19.87 -10.52 1.29
N ARG A 314 20.41 -9.35 0.96
CA ARG A 314 21.80 -8.97 1.24
C ARG A 314 22.13 -8.67 2.71
N ARG A 315 21.10 -8.54 3.58
CA ARG A 315 21.25 -8.37 5.03
C ARG A 315 20.73 -9.58 5.78
N GLY A 316 20.69 -9.52 7.12
CA GLY A 316 20.17 -10.57 8.00
C GLY A 316 18.65 -10.53 8.13
N MET A 317 18.10 -11.53 8.83
CA MET A 317 16.66 -11.62 9.13
C MET A 317 16.14 -10.41 9.92
N GLU A 318 16.94 -9.89 10.85
CA GLU A 318 16.56 -8.74 11.69
C GLU A 318 16.46 -7.43 10.91
N GLU A 319 17.13 -7.33 9.76
CA GLU A 319 17.11 -6.15 8.89
C GLU A 319 16.01 -6.23 7.79
N LEU A 320 15.18 -7.26 7.78
CA LEU A 320 14.06 -7.37 6.85
C LEU A 320 13.06 -6.22 7.07
N PRO A 321 12.78 -5.39 6.05
CA PRO A 321 11.81 -4.31 6.17
C PRO A 321 10.35 -4.76 6.02
N ALA A 322 10.11 -6.03 5.69
CA ALA A 322 8.77 -6.60 5.60
C ALA A 322 8.09 -6.65 6.97
N ARG A 323 6.76 -6.64 7.00
CA ARG A 323 5.98 -6.89 8.21
C ARG A 323 6.32 -8.25 8.78
N ARG A 324 6.43 -8.31 10.11
CA ARG A 324 6.77 -9.56 10.81
C ARG A 324 5.78 -10.69 10.47
N GLU A 325 4.48 -10.40 10.50
CA GLU A 325 3.44 -11.37 10.16
C GLU A 325 3.61 -11.94 8.72
N GLU A 326 4.04 -11.12 7.76
CA GLU A 326 4.28 -11.59 6.38
C GLU A 326 5.54 -12.46 6.25
N VAL A 327 6.56 -12.18 7.04
CA VAL A 327 7.76 -13.03 7.13
C VAL A 327 7.41 -14.38 7.77
N GLU A 328 6.69 -14.37 8.90
CA GLU A 328 6.23 -15.58 9.60
C GLU A 328 5.36 -16.44 8.66
N HIS A 329 4.40 -15.84 7.97
CA HIS A 329 3.58 -16.56 6.99
C HIS A 329 4.39 -17.16 5.83
N ALA A 330 5.42 -16.44 5.36
CA ALA A 330 6.29 -16.94 4.30
C ALA A 330 7.12 -18.17 4.77
N GLU A 331 7.66 -18.11 6.00
CA GLU A 331 8.38 -19.25 6.60
C GLU A 331 7.47 -20.46 6.78
N GLU A 332 6.27 -20.26 7.34
CA GLU A 332 5.27 -21.32 7.52
C GLU A 332 4.83 -21.97 6.20
N GLU A 333 4.77 -21.19 5.11
CA GLU A 333 4.43 -21.66 3.77
C GLU A 333 5.60 -22.37 3.05
N GLY A 334 6.75 -22.50 3.72
CA GLY A 334 7.92 -23.22 3.23
C GLY A 334 8.81 -22.42 2.28
N ILE A 335 8.81 -21.09 2.37
CA ILE A 335 9.74 -20.23 1.65
C ILE A 335 11.09 -20.23 2.37
N ILE A 336 12.18 -20.36 1.60
CA ILE A 336 13.54 -20.50 2.10
C ILE A 336 14.21 -19.13 2.11
N PHE A 337 14.64 -18.67 3.27
CA PHE A 337 15.36 -17.39 3.39
C PHE A 337 16.87 -17.59 3.21
N LYS A 338 17.40 -17.05 2.12
CA LYS A 338 18.83 -16.90 1.81
C LYS A 338 19.27 -15.48 2.14
N THR A 339 19.39 -15.20 3.44
CA THR A 339 19.92 -13.94 3.93
C THR A 339 21.44 -13.85 3.76
N LEU A 340 22.01 -12.67 3.97
CA LEU A 340 23.45 -12.42 3.76
C LEU A 340 23.92 -12.90 2.38
N THR A 341 23.10 -12.73 1.36
CA THR A 341 23.32 -13.21 0.00
C THR A 341 22.96 -12.12 -1.00
N ASN A 342 23.87 -11.84 -1.94
CA ASN A 342 23.64 -10.83 -2.98
C ASN A 342 23.95 -11.41 -4.36
N PRO A 343 23.03 -11.34 -5.33
CA PRO A 343 23.28 -11.74 -6.71
C PRO A 343 24.30 -10.84 -7.39
N VAL A 344 25.15 -11.43 -8.23
CA VAL A 344 26.13 -10.70 -9.06
C VAL A 344 26.00 -11.00 -10.55
N GLU A 345 25.34 -12.09 -10.92
CA GLU A 345 25.09 -12.48 -12.30
C GLU A 345 23.92 -13.45 -12.40
N VAL A 346 23.10 -13.31 -13.43
CA VAL A 346 22.07 -14.31 -13.80
C VAL A 346 22.60 -15.19 -14.90
N LEU A 347 22.58 -16.50 -14.70
CA LEU A 347 23.12 -17.51 -15.63
C LEU A 347 22.02 -17.99 -16.57
N GLY A 348 22.33 -18.02 -17.87
CA GLY A 348 21.42 -18.48 -18.92
C GLY A 348 21.86 -19.81 -19.54
N ASN A 349 20.88 -20.59 -20.01
CA ASN A 349 21.11 -21.75 -20.84
C ASN A 349 21.22 -21.38 -22.34
N GLU A 350 21.40 -22.36 -23.20
CA GLU A 350 21.54 -22.21 -24.66
C GLU A 350 20.31 -21.56 -25.32
N ASN A 351 19.13 -21.64 -24.68
CA ASN A 351 17.87 -21.05 -25.15
C ASN A 351 17.64 -19.59 -24.65
N GLY A 352 18.61 -19.04 -23.92
CA GLY A 352 18.52 -17.73 -23.31
C GLY A 352 17.52 -17.67 -22.13
N GLU A 353 17.35 -18.80 -21.43
CA GLU A 353 16.50 -18.91 -20.24
C GLU A 353 17.34 -19.02 -18.98
N VAL A 354 16.83 -18.47 -17.87
CA VAL A 354 17.46 -18.57 -16.55
C VAL A 354 17.68 -20.05 -16.17
N CYS A 355 18.90 -20.40 -15.80
CA CYS A 355 19.26 -21.71 -15.28
C CYS A 355 20.05 -21.66 -13.97
N GLY A 356 20.30 -20.47 -13.44
CA GLY A 356 20.99 -20.28 -12.18
C GLY A 356 21.25 -18.81 -11.87
N MET A 357 21.72 -18.56 -10.68
CA MET A 357 22.07 -17.23 -10.21
C MET A 357 23.39 -17.31 -9.43
N ARG A 358 24.42 -16.58 -9.90
CA ARG A 358 25.68 -16.44 -9.16
C ARG A 358 25.51 -15.41 -8.08
N CYS A 359 25.85 -15.79 -6.86
CA CYS A 359 25.73 -14.98 -5.66
C CYS A 359 27.08 -14.87 -4.93
N VAL A 360 27.19 -13.88 -4.08
CA VAL A 360 28.24 -13.74 -3.06
C VAL A 360 27.62 -13.73 -1.68
N GLU A 361 28.36 -14.24 -0.68
CA GLU A 361 28.00 -14.08 0.73
C GLU A 361 28.28 -12.64 1.18
N MET A 362 27.48 -12.16 2.13
CA MET A 362 27.60 -10.83 2.72
C MET A 362 27.92 -10.94 4.20
N GLU A 363 28.60 -9.93 4.71
CA GLU A 363 28.80 -9.70 6.15
C GLU A 363 28.12 -8.41 6.54
N LEU A 364 27.76 -8.26 7.82
CA LEU A 364 27.12 -7.05 8.34
C LEU A 364 28.14 -6.16 9.05
N GLY A 365 28.32 -4.96 8.51
CA GLY A 365 29.11 -3.91 9.12
C GLY A 365 28.30 -2.98 10.05
N GLU A 366 28.78 -1.76 10.23
CA GLU A 366 28.12 -0.74 11.04
C GLU A 366 26.75 -0.33 10.47
N PRO A 367 25.82 0.14 11.31
CA PRO A 367 24.53 0.65 10.87
C PRO A 367 24.64 1.81 9.88
N ASP A 368 23.77 1.81 8.86
CA ASP A 368 23.62 2.92 7.93
C ASP A 368 22.67 4.02 8.50
N ALA A 369 22.41 5.07 7.72
CA ALA A 369 21.53 6.17 8.12
C ALA A 369 20.07 5.72 8.46
N SER A 370 19.66 4.53 8.01
CA SER A 370 18.36 3.94 8.35
C SER A 370 18.38 3.10 9.63
N GLY A 371 19.54 3.01 10.31
CA GLY A 371 19.74 2.18 11.49
C GLY A 371 19.97 0.70 11.19
N ARG A 372 19.97 0.27 9.92
CA ARG A 372 20.21 -1.13 9.53
C ARG A 372 21.69 -1.35 9.21
N ARG A 373 22.23 -2.48 9.63
CA ARG A 373 23.65 -2.83 9.40
C ARG A 373 23.97 -2.88 7.91
N ARG A 374 25.09 -2.26 7.52
CA ARG A 374 25.53 -2.18 6.12
C ARG A 374 25.97 -3.54 5.63
N PRO A 375 25.50 -4.03 4.45
CA PRO A 375 25.99 -5.27 3.86
C PRO A 375 27.36 -5.02 3.19
N ILE A 376 28.32 -5.90 3.48
CA ILE A 376 29.70 -5.90 2.96
C ILE A 376 29.90 -7.22 2.25
N VAL A 377 30.49 -7.21 1.04
CA VAL A 377 30.78 -8.42 0.29
C VAL A 377 31.93 -9.18 0.98
N LYS A 378 31.72 -10.47 1.17
CA LYS A 378 32.76 -11.41 1.63
C LYS A 378 33.53 -11.92 0.41
N GLU A 379 34.79 -11.52 0.29
CA GLU A 379 35.63 -11.89 -0.85
C GLU A 379 35.81 -13.42 -0.96
N GLY A 380 35.82 -13.96 -2.20
CA GLY A 380 36.01 -15.36 -2.47
C GLY A 380 34.85 -16.26 -2.03
N SER A 381 33.66 -15.71 -1.86
CA SER A 381 32.48 -16.44 -1.39
C SER A 381 31.45 -16.73 -2.49
N GLU A 382 31.87 -16.65 -3.76
CA GLU A 382 31.01 -16.88 -4.91
C GLU A 382 30.44 -18.30 -4.90
N PHE A 383 29.12 -18.39 -5.14
CA PHE A 383 28.43 -19.68 -5.33
C PHE A 383 27.30 -19.54 -6.34
N VAL A 384 26.80 -20.65 -6.84
CA VAL A 384 25.65 -20.68 -7.74
C VAL A 384 24.43 -21.23 -7.01
N LEU A 385 23.34 -20.48 -7.06
CA LEU A 385 22.02 -20.93 -6.64
C LEU A 385 21.27 -21.44 -7.89
N ASP A 386 20.84 -22.70 -7.85
CA ASP A 386 20.12 -23.37 -8.94
C ASP A 386 18.65 -22.87 -8.93
N VAL A 387 18.29 -22.02 -9.91
CA VAL A 387 16.96 -21.45 -10.08
C VAL A 387 16.63 -21.32 -11.57
N ASP A 388 15.34 -21.42 -11.90
CA ASP A 388 14.83 -21.26 -13.28
C ASP A 388 14.06 -19.95 -13.48
N THR A 389 13.86 -19.19 -12.41
CA THR A 389 13.18 -17.89 -12.45
C THR A 389 13.74 -16.96 -11.37
N MET A 390 13.91 -15.70 -11.73
CA MET A 390 14.38 -14.65 -10.85
C MET A 390 13.40 -13.47 -10.86
N ILE A 391 12.99 -13.01 -9.67
CA ILE A 391 12.07 -11.89 -9.49
C ILE A 391 12.78 -10.78 -8.72
N MET A 392 12.97 -9.62 -9.38
CA MET A 392 13.58 -8.44 -8.79
C MET A 392 12.56 -7.66 -7.96
N SER A 393 12.80 -7.57 -6.65
CA SER A 393 11.96 -6.86 -5.67
C SER A 393 12.77 -5.87 -4.85
N ILE A 394 13.57 -5.04 -5.51
CA ILE A 394 14.53 -4.10 -4.90
C ILE A 394 14.05 -2.65 -4.90
N GLY A 395 12.76 -2.45 -5.09
CA GLY A 395 12.10 -1.15 -5.07
C GLY A 395 11.73 -0.63 -6.44
N THR A 396 11.03 0.50 -6.42
CA THR A 396 10.49 1.18 -7.60
C THR A 396 10.76 2.67 -7.54
N SER A 397 10.50 3.37 -8.65
CA SER A 397 10.57 4.82 -8.78
C SER A 397 9.35 5.36 -9.53
N PRO A 398 9.03 6.66 -9.40
CA PRO A 398 7.95 7.28 -10.16
C PRO A 398 8.19 7.22 -11.66
N ASN A 399 7.10 7.07 -12.44
CA ASN A 399 7.17 7.16 -13.90
C ASN A 399 7.51 8.60 -14.31
N PRO A 400 8.50 8.82 -15.19
CA PRO A 400 8.91 10.17 -15.60
C PRO A 400 7.93 10.90 -16.51
N LEU A 401 6.83 10.27 -16.95
CA LEU A 401 5.90 10.83 -17.93
C LEU A 401 5.35 12.19 -17.50
N ILE A 402 4.78 12.30 -16.31
CA ILE A 402 4.21 13.56 -15.81
C ILE A 402 5.25 14.68 -15.78
N ARG A 403 6.45 14.40 -15.29
CA ARG A 403 7.56 15.34 -15.29
C ARG A 403 7.89 15.86 -16.71
N HIS A 404 7.95 14.96 -17.68
CA HIS A 404 8.32 15.31 -19.05
C HIS A 404 7.23 16.07 -19.81
N THR A 405 5.99 15.95 -19.39
CA THR A 405 4.82 16.58 -20.06
C THR A 405 4.24 17.77 -19.28
N THR A 406 4.90 18.15 -18.17
CA THR A 406 4.46 19.27 -17.34
C THR A 406 5.62 20.25 -17.12
N PRO A 407 5.78 21.25 -18.00
CA PRO A 407 6.83 22.26 -17.87
C PRO A 407 6.75 22.97 -16.52
N GLY A 408 7.89 23.19 -15.88
CA GLY A 408 7.99 23.85 -14.57
C GLY A 408 7.70 22.96 -13.36
N LEU A 409 7.36 21.68 -13.55
CA LEU A 409 7.24 20.73 -12.45
C LEU A 409 8.61 20.17 -12.06
N GLU A 410 9.08 20.50 -10.88
CA GLU A 410 10.40 20.08 -10.38
C GLU A 410 10.37 18.65 -9.80
N THR A 411 11.48 17.93 -10.05
CA THR A 411 11.70 16.60 -9.47
C THR A 411 13.12 16.50 -8.92
N ASN A 412 13.29 15.66 -7.91
CA ASN A 412 14.60 15.36 -7.35
C ASN A 412 15.40 14.36 -8.22
N ARG A 413 16.64 14.08 -7.84
CA ARG A 413 17.53 13.12 -8.54
C ARG A 413 16.97 11.69 -8.67
N HIS A 414 15.98 11.34 -7.87
CA HIS A 414 15.32 10.02 -7.89
C HIS A 414 14.04 10.00 -8.74
N GLY A 415 13.70 11.14 -9.36
CA GLY A 415 12.49 11.30 -10.19
C GLY A 415 11.21 11.53 -9.38
N CYS A 416 11.30 11.72 -8.07
CA CYS A 416 10.16 12.06 -7.22
C CYS A 416 9.84 13.56 -7.35
N ILE A 417 8.56 13.91 -7.40
CA ILE A 417 8.09 15.30 -7.46
C ILE A 417 8.49 16.02 -6.17
N VAL A 418 9.03 17.25 -6.32
CA VAL A 418 9.39 18.10 -5.18
C VAL A 418 8.15 18.84 -4.70
N THR A 419 7.89 18.81 -3.39
CA THR A 419 6.77 19.51 -2.74
C THR A 419 7.25 20.41 -1.62
N ASN A 420 6.50 21.47 -1.34
CA ASN A 420 6.72 22.35 -0.21
C ASN A 420 5.97 21.81 1.02
N GLY A 421 6.70 21.13 1.92
CA GLY A 421 6.13 20.57 3.15
C GLY A 421 5.16 19.41 2.93
N GLU A 422 4.31 19.18 3.92
CA GLU A 422 3.35 18.06 3.94
C GLU A 422 2.08 18.35 3.12
N ASP A 423 1.83 19.59 2.75
CA ASP A 423 0.63 20.03 2.02
C ASP A 423 0.62 19.59 0.56
N GLY A 424 1.76 19.13 0.06
CA GLY A 424 1.90 18.58 -1.28
C GLY A 424 1.93 19.62 -2.40
N LEU A 425 2.00 20.93 -2.11
CA LEU A 425 2.12 21.97 -3.12
C LEU A 425 3.45 21.81 -3.89
N THR A 426 3.37 21.76 -5.22
CA THR A 426 4.54 21.61 -6.10
C THR A 426 5.11 22.97 -6.53
N SER A 427 6.12 22.95 -7.40
CA SER A 427 6.64 24.15 -8.06
C SER A 427 5.66 24.79 -9.08
N ARG A 428 4.55 24.10 -9.41
CA ARG A 428 3.49 24.59 -10.29
C ARG A 428 2.28 25.03 -9.46
N GLU A 429 1.83 26.26 -9.66
CA GLU A 429 0.61 26.80 -9.02
C GLU A 429 -0.61 25.94 -9.34
N GLY A 430 -1.46 25.67 -8.34
CA GLY A 430 -2.65 24.83 -8.47
C GLY A 430 -2.35 23.33 -8.64
N VAL A 431 -1.07 22.92 -8.71
CA VAL A 431 -0.66 21.52 -8.84
C VAL A 431 -0.09 21.01 -7.53
N TYR A 432 -0.71 19.98 -7.00
CA TYR A 432 -0.32 19.28 -5.77
C TYR A 432 0.15 17.88 -6.10
N ALA A 433 0.96 17.28 -5.25
CA ALA A 433 1.41 15.91 -5.42
C ALA A 433 1.56 15.21 -4.06
N GLY A 434 1.41 13.88 -4.05
CA GLY A 434 1.59 13.11 -2.82
C GLY A 434 1.72 11.59 -3.06
N GLY A 435 1.85 10.86 -1.94
CA GLY A 435 2.11 9.44 -1.96
C GLY A 435 3.47 9.10 -2.58
N ASP A 436 3.58 7.91 -3.15
CA ASP A 436 4.86 7.41 -3.67
C ASP A 436 5.42 8.23 -4.86
N ALA A 437 4.61 9.08 -5.50
CA ALA A 437 5.09 10.02 -6.51
C ALA A 437 6.06 11.08 -5.94
N VAL A 438 5.95 11.35 -4.64
CA VAL A 438 6.75 12.33 -3.88
C VAL A 438 7.81 11.64 -3.01
N THR A 439 7.42 10.61 -2.26
CA THR A 439 8.30 9.97 -1.26
C THR A 439 9.11 8.80 -1.82
N GLY A 440 8.79 8.30 -3.01
CA GLY A 440 9.17 6.97 -3.45
C GLY A 440 8.28 5.92 -2.78
N ALA A 441 8.50 4.64 -3.09
CA ALA A 441 7.68 3.55 -2.58
C ALA A 441 7.67 3.50 -1.04
N ALA A 442 6.48 3.63 -0.45
CA ALA A 442 6.25 3.65 0.99
C ALA A 442 5.09 2.71 1.37
N THR A 443 4.17 3.14 2.22
CA THR A 443 3.04 2.33 2.67
C THR A 443 1.71 2.93 2.24
N VAL A 444 0.68 2.08 2.14
CA VAL A 444 -0.69 2.49 1.80
C VAL A 444 -1.16 3.65 2.68
N ILE A 445 -0.99 3.51 3.99
CA ILE A 445 -1.48 4.53 4.95
C ILE A 445 -0.70 5.85 4.89
N LEU A 446 0.59 5.83 4.58
CA LEU A 446 1.38 7.06 4.36
C LEU A 446 0.91 7.78 3.08
N ALA A 447 0.63 7.02 2.02
CA ALA A 447 0.07 7.58 0.80
C ALA A 447 -1.33 8.18 1.04
N MET A 448 -2.16 7.54 1.87
CA MET A 448 -3.45 8.08 2.30
C MET A 448 -3.29 9.37 3.11
N GLY A 449 -2.33 9.42 4.04
CA GLY A 449 -2.00 10.63 4.81
C GLY A 449 -1.64 11.81 3.92
N ALA A 450 -0.79 11.58 2.91
CA ALA A 450 -0.43 12.59 1.93
C ALA A 450 -1.66 13.10 1.14
N GLY A 451 -2.55 12.18 0.71
CA GLY A 451 -3.81 12.54 0.04
C GLY A 451 -4.72 13.42 0.91
N LYS A 452 -4.77 13.12 2.21
CA LYS A 452 -5.55 13.88 3.19
C LYS A 452 -5.02 15.30 3.40
N HIS A 453 -3.71 15.46 3.53
CA HIS A 453 -3.07 16.78 3.65
C HIS A 453 -3.26 17.60 2.38
N ALA A 454 -3.06 17.00 1.22
CA ALA A 454 -3.26 17.66 -0.07
C ALA A 454 -4.72 18.09 -0.28
N ALA A 455 -5.70 17.26 0.09
CA ALA A 455 -7.11 17.62 -0.02
C ALA A 455 -7.44 18.87 0.80
N LYS A 456 -6.92 18.96 2.02
CA LYS A 456 -7.08 20.15 2.88
C LYS A 456 -6.43 21.39 2.26
N ALA A 457 -5.19 21.26 1.76
CA ALA A 457 -4.48 22.38 1.14
C ALA A 457 -5.15 22.87 -0.17
N ILE A 458 -5.70 21.94 -0.95
CA ILE A 458 -6.47 22.25 -2.15
C ILE A 458 -7.74 23.02 -1.80
N ASP A 459 -8.47 22.61 -0.76
CA ASP A 459 -9.66 23.30 -0.28
C ASP A 459 -9.32 24.73 0.15
N GLU A 460 -8.29 24.91 0.97
CA GLU A 460 -7.79 26.22 1.40
C GLU A 460 -7.44 27.12 0.20
N TYR A 461 -6.68 26.60 -0.77
CA TYR A 461 -6.28 27.33 -1.97
C TYR A 461 -7.48 27.78 -2.82
N ILE A 462 -8.42 26.89 -3.12
CA ILE A 462 -9.59 27.22 -3.95
C ILE A 462 -10.49 28.24 -3.25
N MET A 463 -10.72 28.08 -1.93
CA MET A 463 -11.52 29.02 -1.17
C MET A 463 -10.87 30.41 -1.05
N GLU A 464 -9.57 30.51 -0.95
CA GLU A 464 -8.83 31.78 -0.98
C GLU A 464 -8.98 32.47 -2.35
N MET A 465 -8.84 31.75 -3.45
CA MET A 465 -9.02 32.29 -4.81
C MET A 465 -10.45 32.76 -5.06
N ALA A 466 -11.44 32.01 -4.62
CA ALA A 466 -12.87 32.39 -4.73
C ALA A 466 -13.17 33.67 -3.95
N ASN A 467 -12.62 33.82 -2.75
CA ASN A 467 -12.79 35.03 -1.92
C ASN A 467 -12.08 36.25 -2.54
N ALA A 468 -10.89 36.07 -3.11
CA ALA A 468 -10.14 37.15 -3.78
C ALA A 468 -10.87 37.65 -5.06
N GLY A 469 -11.39 36.71 -5.86
CA GLY A 469 -12.18 37.02 -7.07
C GLY A 469 -13.50 37.74 -6.73
N GLY A 470 -14.18 37.34 -5.64
CA GLY A 470 -15.40 38.00 -5.16
C GLY A 470 -15.19 39.43 -4.61
N ALA A 471 -14.00 39.75 -4.13
CA ALA A 471 -13.63 41.09 -3.67
C ALA A 471 -13.42 42.09 -4.82
N GLN A 472 -13.06 41.65 -6.01
CA GLN A 472 -12.90 42.49 -7.21
C GLN A 472 -14.20 42.70 -7.97
N ALA A 473 -15.26 41.94 -7.68
CA ALA A 473 -16.57 42.02 -8.36
C ALA A 473 -17.62 42.91 -7.67
N LYS A 474 -17.24 43.71 -6.65
CA LYS A 474 -18.14 44.73 -6.09
C LYS A 474 -17.90 46.06 -6.78
N PRO A 475 -18.92 46.64 -7.48
CA PRO A 475 -18.82 47.92 -8.15
C PRO A 475 -18.63 49.10 -7.19
#